data_fad5a51e8795ae7a287318cbd21157b4
#
_entry.id   fad5a51e8795ae7a287318cbd21157b4
#
_cell.length_a   1.000
_cell.length_b   1.000
_cell.length_c   1.000
_cell.angle_alpha   90.00
_cell.angle_beta   90.00
_cell.angle_gamma   90.00
#
_symmetry.space_group_name_H-M   'P 1'
#
loop_
_entity.id
_entity.type
_entity.pdbx_description
1 polymer ?
#
loop_
_entity_poly.entity_id
_entity_poly.type
_entity_poly.pdbx_seq_one_letter_code
_entity_poly.pdbx_strand_id
1 'polypeptide(L)'
;TIKSMDTEGRVIYAGSFSKVMAPAFRLGFLVFNKSLTGPLTVAKQCTDVHSTVLFQYICNEYINNYDFDKHLEDSRKVYEHKCNLMMECMKKEFHPSVTFGHPEGGLFVMAFLPEGMDSAPFVREAINRGVLSVPGAAFLADESQKSNGFRLNYSTPSDEQIVKGIEILGKLTYEWIK
;
A
#
# COMPACT_ATOMS: atom_id res chain seq x y z
N THR A 1 -5.98 2.03 -16.56
CA THR A 1 -4.52 2.34 -16.48
C THR A 1 -4.13 3.32 -17.60
N ILE A 2 -3.04 4.07 -17.42
CA ILE A 2 -2.49 4.93 -18.48
C ILE A 2 -2.13 4.08 -19.73
N LYS A 3 -1.68 2.84 -19.51
CA LYS A 3 -1.38 1.90 -20.61
C LYS A 3 -2.58 1.62 -21.51
N SER A 4 -3.81 1.66 -21.01
CA SER A 4 -5.01 1.44 -21.83
C SER A 4 -5.27 2.57 -22.85
N MET A 5 -4.67 3.73 -22.66
CA MET A 5 -4.75 4.89 -23.58
C MET A 5 -3.54 5.00 -24.53
N ASP A 6 -2.56 4.10 -24.37
CA ASP A 6 -1.29 4.16 -25.13
C ASP A 6 -1.45 3.51 -26.51
N THR A 7 -1.60 4.33 -27.53
CA THR A 7 -1.65 3.92 -28.95
C THR A 7 -0.29 3.91 -29.64
N GLU A 8 0.74 4.53 -29.03
CA GLU A 8 2.06 4.69 -29.64
C GLU A 8 3.15 3.80 -28.99
N GLY A 9 2.80 3.01 -27.97
CA GLY A 9 3.74 2.11 -27.29
C GLY A 9 4.76 2.83 -26.40
N ARG A 10 4.43 4.02 -25.89
CA ARG A 10 5.31 4.84 -25.02
C ARG A 10 5.20 4.49 -23.55
N VAL A 11 4.16 3.76 -23.15
CA VAL A 11 3.91 3.42 -21.74
C VAL A 11 4.35 1.98 -21.46
N ILE A 12 5.13 1.79 -20.41
CA ILE A 12 5.41 0.48 -19.81
C ILE A 12 4.47 0.31 -18.62
N TYR A 13 3.67 -0.74 -18.62
CA TYR A 13 2.84 -1.11 -17.47
C TYR A 13 3.56 -2.18 -16.66
N ALA A 14 3.81 -1.88 -15.38
CA ALA A 14 4.36 -2.84 -14.42
C ALA A 14 3.27 -3.30 -13.46
N GLY A 15 3.03 -4.59 -13.40
CA GLY A 15 2.08 -5.21 -12.50
C GLY A 15 2.76 -6.13 -11.49
N SER A 16 2.12 -6.36 -10.36
CA SER A 16 2.61 -7.23 -9.29
C SER A 16 1.53 -8.19 -8.81
N PHE A 17 1.87 -9.45 -8.63
CA PHE A 17 1.00 -10.46 -8.01
C PHE A 17 1.04 -10.44 -6.48
N SER A 18 1.93 -9.66 -5.87
CA SER A 18 2.12 -9.65 -4.41
C SER A 18 0.88 -9.25 -3.61
N LYS A 19 -0.01 -8.44 -4.19
CA LYS A 19 -1.21 -7.93 -3.49
C LYS A 19 -2.51 -8.56 -3.96
N VAL A 20 -2.47 -9.28 -5.07
CA VAL A 20 -3.65 -9.92 -5.68
C VAL A 20 -3.61 -11.45 -5.61
N MET A 21 -2.46 -12.04 -5.27
CA MET A 21 -2.29 -13.49 -5.04
C MET A 21 -1.53 -13.75 -3.74
N ALA A 22 -0.18 -13.68 -3.80
CA ALA A 22 0.64 -13.92 -2.62
C ALA A 22 1.96 -13.14 -2.69
N PRO A 23 2.33 -12.39 -1.64
CA PRO A 23 3.57 -11.62 -1.62
C PRO A 23 4.81 -12.53 -1.65
N ALA A 24 4.71 -13.75 -1.12
CA ALA A 24 5.81 -14.73 -1.09
C ALA A 24 6.22 -15.23 -2.49
N PHE A 25 5.37 -15.13 -3.49
CA PHE A 25 5.70 -15.56 -4.86
C PHE A 25 6.77 -14.69 -5.51
N ARG A 26 6.90 -13.43 -5.09
CA ARG A 26 7.85 -12.46 -5.65
C ARG A 26 7.75 -12.34 -7.17
N LEU A 27 6.52 -12.39 -7.69
CA LEU A 27 6.22 -12.29 -9.11
C LEU A 27 5.62 -10.94 -9.47
N GLY A 28 6.00 -10.46 -10.64
CA GLY A 28 5.43 -9.32 -11.33
C GLY A 28 5.53 -9.51 -12.82
N PHE A 29 4.98 -8.59 -13.58
CA PHE A 29 5.01 -8.61 -15.03
C PHE A 29 5.14 -7.21 -15.61
N LEU A 30 5.65 -7.14 -16.85
CA LEU A 30 5.73 -5.92 -17.63
C LEU A 30 4.95 -6.07 -18.93
N VAL A 31 4.18 -5.04 -19.30
CA VAL A 31 3.56 -4.92 -20.63
C VAL A 31 4.15 -3.70 -21.32
N PHE A 32 4.87 -3.93 -22.41
CA PHE A 32 5.67 -2.90 -23.07
C PHE A 32 5.66 -3.07 -24.60
N ASN A 33 6.19 -2.08 -25.31
CA ASN A 33 6.38 -2.16 -26.76
C ASN A 33 7.41 -3.24 -27.11
N LYS A 34 7.11 -4.05 -28.14
CA LYS A 34 7.95 -5.18 -28.59
C LYS A 34 9.40 -4.75 -28.90
N SER A 35 9.65 -3.50 -29.29
CA SER A 35 11.01 -2.97 -29.53
C SER A 35 11.89 -3.03 -28.28
N LEU A 36 11.31 -3.05 -27.07
CA LEU A 36 12.04 -3.10 -25.81
C LEU A 36 12.36 -4.53 -25.33
N THR A 37 11.90 -5.58 -26.04
CA THR A 37 12.11 -6.97 -25.62
C THR A 37 13.59 -7.29 -25.40
N GLY A 38 14.46 -6.96 -26.35
CA GLY A 38 15.89 -7.23 -26.24
C GLY A 38 16.54 -6.53 -25.03
N PRO A 39 16.47 -5.19 -24.93
CA PRO A 39 17.03 -4.45 -23.79
C PRO A 39 16.51 -4.90 -22.44
N LEU A 40 15.19 -5.16 -22.30
CA LEU A 40 14.59 -5.61 -21.02
C LEU A 40 14.98 -7.05 -20.66
N THR A 41 15.14 -7.93 -21.67
CA THR A 41 15.67 -9.28 -21.43
C THR A 41 17.09 -9.23 -20.90
N VAL A 42 17.96 -8.43 -21.49
CA VAL A 42 19.34 -8.25 -21.00
C VAL A 42 19.34 -7.65 -19.59
N ALA A 43 18.53 -6.62 -19.34
CA ALA A 43 18.43 -6.04 -18.01
C ALA A 43 17.98 -7.07 -16.96
N LYS A 44 17.00 -7.93 -17.28
CA LYS A 44 16.54 -9.03 -16.41
C LYS A 44 17.64 -10.05 -16.14
N GLN A 45 18.38 -10.44 -17.18
CA GLN A 45 19.52 -11.36 -17.04
C GLN A 45 20.62 -10.80 -16.13
N CYS A 46 20.91 -9.50 -16.22
CA CYS A 46 21.88 -8.83 -15.37
C CYS A 46 21.41 -8.60 -13.94
N THR A 47 20.08 -8.59 -13.70
CA THR A 47 19.51 -8.32 -12.36
C THR A 47 19.42 -9.60 -11.53
N ASP A 48 18.74 -10.63 -12.02
CA ASP A 48 18.47 -11.87 -11.28
C ASP A 48 18.33 -13.13 -12.15
N VAL A 49 18.67 -13.02 -13.43
CA VAL A 49 18.56 -14.06 -14.47
C VAL A 49 17.09 -14.40 -14.78
N HIS A 50 16.34 -14.90 -13.79
CA HIS A 50 14.92 -15.23 -13.93
C HIS A 50 14.22 -15.25 -12.56
N SER A 51 12.91 -15.04 -12.55
CA SER A 51 12.06 -15.30 -11.39
C SER A 51 11.79 -16.81 -11.26
N THR A 52 11.51 -17.28 -10.03
CA THR A 52 11.29 -18.71 -9.75
C THR A 52 10.19 -19.31 -10.62
N VAL A 53 10.54 -20.29 -11.46
CA VAL A 53 9.65 -20.91 -12.44
C VAL A 53 8.48 -21.65 -11.79
N LEU A 54 8.71 -22.29 -10.63
CA LEU A 54 7.64 -22.96 -9.88
C LEU A 54 6.46 -22.01 -9.59
N PHE A 55 6.75 -20.82 -9.08
CA PHE A 55 5.70 -19.85 -8.77
C PHE A 55 5.04 -19.27 -10.03
N GLN A 56 5.75 -19.18 -11.15
CA GLN A 56 5.13 -18.82 -12.43
C GLN A 56 4.10 -19.87 -12.88
N TYR A 57 4.40 -21.16 -12.74
CA TYR A 57 3.46 -22.25 -13.03
C TYR A 57 2.27 -22.22 -12.08
N ILE A 58 2.47 -22.03 -10.78
CA ILE A 58 1.37 -21.92 -9.80
C ILE A 58 0.47 -20.72 -10.13
N CYS A 59 1.05 -19.56 -10.44
CA CYS A 59 0.28 -18.40 -10.88
C CYS A 59 -0.54 -18.69 -12.14
N ASN A 60 0.08 -19.28 -13.15
CA ASN A 60 -0.56 -19.63 -14.41
C ASN A 60 -1.72 -20.62 -14.19
N GLU A 61 -1.48 -21.66 -13.41
CA GLU A 61 -2.49 -22.65 -13.04
C GLU A 61 -3.68 -22.00 -12.34
N TYR A 62 -3.41 -21.14 -11.35
CA TYR A 62 -4.47 -20.48 -10.61
C TYR A 62 -5.31 -19.53 -11.47
N ILE A 63 -4.68 -18.73 -12.33
CA ILE A 63 -5.38 -17.77 -13.19
C ILE A 63 -6.24 -18.49 -14.25
N ASN A 64 -5.78 -19.63 -14.80
CA ASN A 64 -6.46 -20.28 -15.90
C ASN A 64 -7.48 -21.35 -15.48
N ASN A 65 -7.30 -21.99 -14.32
CA ASN A 65 -8.07 -23.16 -13.92
C ASN A 65 -8.88 -22.97 -12.62
N TYR A 66 -8.77 -21.77 -11.99
CA TYR A 66 -9.56 -21.41 -10.81
C TYR A 66 -10.26 -20.06 -11.05
N ASP A 67 -11.25 -19.75 -10.22
CA ASP A 67 -12.01 -18.50 -10.32
C ASP A 67 -11.22 -17.34 -9.69
N PHE A 68 -10.30 -16.79 -10.47
CA PHE A 68 -9.45 -15.66 -10.02
C PHE A 68 -10.26 -14.36 -9.80
N ASP A 69 -11.30 -14.14 -10.60
CA ASP A 69 -12.15 -12.95 -10.44
C ASP A 69 -12.95 -13.02 -9.14
N LYS A 70 -13.46 -14.19 -8.79
CA LYS A 70 -14.12 -14.44 -7.51
C LYS A 70 -13.16 -14.21 -6.33
N HIS A 71 -11.93 -14.68 -6.42
CA HIS A 71 -10.90 -14.43 -5.41
C HIS A 71 -10.64 -12.93 -5.22
N LEU A 72 -10.56 -12.16 -6.30
CA LEU A 72 -10.39 -10.71 -6.23
C LEU A 72 -11.60 -10.02 -5.61
N GLU A 73 -12.81 -10.45 -5.95
CA GLU A 73 -14.05 -9.92 -5.38
C GLU A 73 -14.09 -10.14 -3.85
N ASP A 74 -13.81 -11.36 -3.41
CA ASP A 74 -13.83 -11.70 -1.98
C ASP A 74 -12.74 -10.94 -1.21
N SER A 75 -11.54 -10.80 -1.79
CA SER A 75 -10.47 -9.99 -1.22
C SER A 75 -10.86 -8.51 -1.08
N ARG A 76 -11.54 -7.94 -2.09
CA ARG A 76 -12.04 -6.57 -2.05
C ARG A 76 -13.04 -6.36 -0.90
N LYS A 77 -13.97 -7.29 -0.69
CA LYS A 77 -14.94 -7.22 0.41
C LYS A 77 -14.26 -7.18 1.79
N VAL A 78 -13.23 -8.01 1.97
CA VAL A 78 -12.43 -8.02 3.21
C VAL A 78 -11.72 -6.69 3.42
N TYR A 79 -11.09 -6.16 2.39
CA TYR A 79 -10.36 -4.88 2.51
C TYR A 79 -11.30 -3.68 2.66
N GLU A 80 -12.45 -3.69 2.00
CA GLU A 80 -13.49 -2.67 2.17
C GLU A 80 -14.00 -2.61 3.60
N HIS A 81 -14.33 -3.77 4.20
CA HIS A 81 -14.72 -3.87 5.61
C HIS A 81 -13.66 -3.25 6.53
N LYS A 82 -12.40 -3.67 6.39
CA LYS A 82 -11.29 -3.18 7.22
C LYS A 82 -11.01 -1.69 7.03
N CYS A 83 -11.12 -1.20 5.80
CA CYS A 83 -11.00 0.22 5.48
C CYS A 83 -12.08 1.02 6.20
N ASN A 84 -13.33 0.62 6.06
CA ASN A 84 -14.47 1.30 6.69
C ASN A 84 -14.33 1.30 8.22
N LEU A 85 -13.98 0.16 8.83
CA LEU A 85 -13.71 0.06 10.26
C LEU A 85 -12.62 1.06 10.70
N MET A 86 -11.49 1.09 9.99
CA MET A 86 -10.40 2.03 10.31
C MET A 86 -10.86 3.48 10.20
N MET A 87 -11.59 3.82 9.13
CA MET A 87 -12.10 5.18 8.90
C MET A 87 -13.09 5.62 9.99
N GLU A 88 -13.98 4.74 10.43
CA GLU A 88 -14.91 5.01 11.54
C GLU A 88 -14.16 5.24 12.85
N CYS A 89 -13.19 4.38 13.17
CA CYS A 89 -12.35 4.56 14.35
C CYS A 89 -11.55 5.87 14.30
N MET A 90 -10.95 6.21 13.16
CA MET A 90 -10.21 7.46 13.01
C MET A 90 -11.10 8.70 13.19
N LYS A 91 -12.32 8.69 12.63
CA LYS A 91 -13.30 9.78 12.82
C LYS A 91 -13.67 9.98 14.29
N LYS A 92 -13.73 8.89 15.06
CA LYS A 92 -14.13 8.93 16.47
C LYS A 92 -12.97 9.31 17.40
N GLU A 93 -11.78 8.78 17.13
CA GLU A 93 -10.68 8.81 18.10
C GLU A 93 -9.64 9.92 17.83
N PHE A 94 -9.48 10.37 16.57
CA PHE A 94 -8.45 11.35 16.24
C PHE A 94 -8.87 12.77 16.62
N HIS A 95 -7.87 13.59 16.97
CA HIS A 95 -8.08 15.01 17.19
C HIS A 95 -8.70 15.67 15.93
N PRO A 96 -9.69 16.58 16.06
CA PRO A 96 -10.39 17.18 14.91
C PRO A 96 -9.50 17.88 13.89
N SER A 97 -8.30 18.32 14.28
CA SER A 97 -7.34 18.94 13.38
C SER A 97 -6.52 17.95 12.55
N VAL A 98 -6.66 16.63 12.79
CA VAL A 98 -6.05 15.62 11.93
C VAL A 98 -6.96 15.40 10.73
N THR A 99 -6.38 15.51 9.53
CA THR A 99 -7.13 15.32 8.28
C THR A 99 -6.76 13.99 7.63
N PHE A 100 -7.72 13.37 6.97
CA PHE A 100 -7.53 12.15 6.19
C PHE A 100 -8.64 12.00 5.16
N GLY A 101 -8.31 11.42 4.00
CA GLY A 101 -9.28 11.12 2.95
C GLY A 101 -9.79 9.68 3.05
N HIS A 102 -10.98 9.42 2.53
CA HIS A 102 -11.48 8.06 2.35
C HIS A 102 -10.86 7.47 1.09
N PRO A 103 -10.07 6.37 1.16
CA PRO A 103 -9.50 5.77 -0.03
C PRO A 103 -10.58 5.03 -0.84
N GLU A 104 -10.56 5.22 -2.16
CA GLU A 104 -11.44 4.47 -3.10
C GLU A 104 -10.91 3.07 -3.41
N GLY A 105 -9.74 2.71 -2.88
CA GLY A 105 -9.11 1.41 -3.06
C GLY A 105 -7.71 1.37 -2.48
N GLY A 106 -7.02 0.27 -2.69
CA GLY A 106 -5.67 0.03 -2.17
C GLY A 106 -5.68 -0.63 -0.80
N LEU A 107 -4.66 -0.35 0.01
CA LEU A 107 -4.41 -1.03 1.29
C LEU A 107 -4.03 -0.05 2.41
N PHE A 108 -4.02 1.25 2.13
CA PHE A 108 -3.45 2.27 2.99
C PHE A 108 -4.34 3.51 3.09
N VAL A 109 -4.26 4.17 4.26
CA VAL A 109 -4.80 5.51 4.48
C VAL A 109 -3.65 6.45 4.79
N MET A 110 -3.66 7.65 4.21
CA MET A 110 -2.81 8.77 4.64
C MET A 110 -3.61 9.65 5.59
N ALA A 111 -3.02 9.93 6.75
CA ALA A 111 -3.50 10.92 7.68
C ALA A 111 -2.46 12.03 7.84
N PHE A 112 -2.91 13.24 8.14
CA PHE A 112 -2.07 14.42 8.22
C PHE A 112 -2.31 15.15 9.54
N LEU A 113 -1.24 15.35 10.30
CA LEU A 113 -1.20 16.26 11.43
C LEU A 113 -1.37 17.71 10.93
N PRO A 114 -1.68 18.68 11.79
CA PRO A 114 -1.71 20.09 11.42
C PRO A 114 -0.46 20.54 10.67
N GLU A 115 -0.61 21.55 9.80
CA GLU A 115 0.52 22.14 9.07
C GLU A 115 1.61 22.62 10.04
N GLY A 116 2.87 22.45 9.61
CA GLY A 116 4.05 22.81 10.39
C GLY A 116 4.51 21.72 11.38
N MET A 117 3.69 20.71 11.64
CA MET A 117 4.11 19.55 12.45
C MET A 117 4.93 18.56 11.60
N ASP A 118 5.84 17.86 12.28
CA ASP A 118 6.62 16.77 11.68
C ASP A 118 6.07 15.42 12.17
N SER A 119 5.66 14.55 11.24
CA SER A 119 5.14 13.23 11.57
C SER A 119 6.21 12.23 12.01
N ALA A 120 7.49 12.47 11.72
CA ALA A 120 8.54 11.50 12.04
C ALA A 120 8.71 11.25 13.55
N PRO A 121 8.76 12.28 14.43
CA PRO A 121 8.79 12.05 15.87
C PRO A 121 7.45 11.50 16.42
N PHE A 122 6.29 11.91 15.85
CA PHE A 122 4.99 11.36 16.18
C PHE A 122 4.93 9.84 15.91
N VAL A 123 5.38 9.41 14.73
CA VAL A 123 5.45 7.99 14.34
C VAL A 123 6.39 7.21 15.25
N ARG A 124 7.55 7.78 15.66
CA ARG A 124 8.43 7.11 16.62
C ARG A 124 7.74 6.86 17.96
N GLU A 125 7.01 7.83 18.46
CA GLU A 125 6.27 7.65 19.70
C GLU A 125 5.12 6.63 19.54
N ALA A 126 4.44 6.62 18.40
CA ALA A 126 3.44 5.60 18.08
C ALA A 126 4.04 4.18 18.10
N ILE A 127 5.24 4.00 17.56
CA ILE A 127 5.98 2.72 17.59
C ILE A 127 6.30 2.32 19.04
N ASN A 128 6.75 3.23 19.89
CA ASN A 128 6.98 2.97 21.31
C ASN A 128 5.72 2.49 22.04
N ARG A 129 4.55 2.91 21.58
CA ARG A 129 3.23 2.46 22.09
C ARG A 129 2.67 1.23 21.37
N GLY A 130 3.46 0.61 20.49
CA GLY A 130 3.10 -0.63 19.80
C GLY A 130 2.29 -0.46 18.51
N VAL A 131 2.24 0.75 17.93
CA VAL A 131 1.55 1.01 16.66
C VAL A 131 2.55 1.37 15.58
N LEU A 132 2.71 0.46 14.61
CA LEU A 132 3.57 0.69 13.44
C LEU A 132 2.83 1.55 12.40
N SER A 133 3.46 2.64 12.01
CA SER A 133 3.05 3.49 10.89
C SER A 133 4.28 3.99 10.13
N VAL A 134 4.08 4.65 8.99
CA VAL A 134 5.19 5.14 8.17
C VAL A 134 5.09 6.66 8.05
N PRO A 135 6.14 7.43 8.44
CA PRO A 135 6.12 8.88 8.32
C PRO A 135 6.08 9.30 6.84
N GLY A 136 5.39 10.40 6.56
CA GLY A 136 5.20 10.90 5.20
C GLY A 136 6.50 11.30 4.50
N ALA A 137 7.54 11.68 5.23
CA ALA A 137 8.85 11.98 4.68
C ALA A 137 9.44 10.81 3.86
N ALA A 138 9.15 9.55 4.23
CA ALA A 138 9.58 8.37 3.49
C ALA A 138 8.99 8.27 2.06
N PHE A 139 8.05 9.12 1.69
CA PHE A 139 7.43 9.18 0.36
C PHE A 139 7.81 10.41 -0.44
N LEU A 140 8.67 11.26 0.11
CA LEU A 140 9.19 12.43 -0.60
C LEU A 140 10.44 12.06 -1.41
N ALA A 141 10.66 12.76 -2.51
CA ALA A 141 11.87 12.59 -3.32
C ALA A 141 13.15 12.97 -2.54
N ASP A 142 13.01 13.90 -1.60
CA ASP A 142 14.04 14.28 -0.64
C ASP A 142 13.54 13.94 0.76
N GLU A 143 14.01 12.83 1.30
CA GLU A 143 13.61 12.30 2.62
C GLU A 143 14.10 13.19 3.80
N SER A 144 14.97 14.17 3.56
CA SER A 144 15.38 15.14 4.56
C SER A 144 14.29 16.18 4.85
N GLN A 145 13.32 16.32 3.95
CA GLN A 145 12.20 17.24 4.14
C GLN A 145 11.20 16.70 5.15
N LYS A 146 10.65 17.61 5.96
CA LYS A 146 9.60 17.28 6.92
C LYS A 146 8.27 17.05 6.21
N SER A 147 7.48 16.15 6.76
CA SER A 147 6.10 15.92 6.32
C SER A 147 5.21 15.77 7.55
N ASN A 148 4.03 16.37 7.51
CA ASN A 148 3.00 16.16 8.53
C ASN A 148 2.17 14.89 8.30
N GLY A 149 2.34 14.22 7.15
CA GLY A 149 1.61 13.00 6.82
C GLY A 149 2.18 11.75 7.48
N PHE A 150 1.31 10.77 7.76
CA PHE A 150 1.71 9.41 8.14
C PHE A 150 0.75 8.40 7.52
N ARG A 151 1.30 7.24 7.13
CA ARG A 151 0.54 6.19 6.44
C ARG A 151 0.20 5.05 7.37
N LEU A 152 -1.07 4.66 7.35
CA LEU A 152 -1.61 3.49 8.04
C LEU A 152 -1.95 2.38 7.04
N ASN A 153 -1.84 1.12 7.47
CA ASN A 153 -2.22 -0.06 6.71
C ASN A 153 -3.42 -0.73 7.37
N TYR A 154 -4.49 -0.97 6.62
CA TYR A 154 -5.67 -1.69 7.11
C TYR A 154 -5.75 -3.14 6.64
N SER A 155 -4.91 -3.57 5.71
CA SER A 155 -5.03 -4.90 5.11
C SER A 155 -4.53 -6.03 6.02
N THR A 156 -3.51 -5.77 6.82
CA THR A 156 -2.81 -6.80 7.60
C THR A 156 -3.39 -7.01 9.01
N PRO A 157 -3.71 -5.97 9.80
CA PRO A 157 -4.15 -6.15 11.18
C PRO A 157 -5.55 -6.80 11.25
N SER A 158 -5.86 -7.47 12.39
CA SER A 158 -7.23 -7.88 12.70
C SER A 158 -8.12 -6.68 13.04
N ASP A 159 -9.44 -6.88 13.08
CA ASP A 159 -10.38 -5.81 13.43
C ASP A 159 -10.09 -5.25 14.83
N GLU A 160 -9.78 -6.11 15.81
CA GLU A 160 -9.43 -5.69 17.17
C GLU A 160 -8.11 -4.90 17.19
N GLN A 161 -7.14 -5.28 16.34
CA GLN A 161 -5.88 -4.55 16.21
C GLN A 161 -6.09 -3.19 15.57
N ILE A 162 -7.00 -3.06 14.60
CA ILE A 162 -7.37 -1.77 14.00
C ILE A 162 -7.96 -0.87 15.08
N VAL A 163 -8.99 -1.33 15.80
CA VAL A 163 -9.64 -0.54 16.86
C VAL A 163 -8.62 -0.08 17.89
N LYS A 164 -7.88 -1.02 18.49
CA LYS A 164 -6.89 -0.71 19.52
C LYS A 164 -5.77 0.20 19.03
N GLY A 165 -5.27 -0.03 17.81
CA GLY A 165 -4.21 0.80 17.23
C GLY A 165 -4.66 2.23 17.00
N ILE A 166 -5.88 2.42 16.50
CA ILE A 166 -6.44 3.76 16.27
C ILE A 166 -6.76 4.47 17.59
N GLU A 167 -7.23 3.77 18.64
CA GLU A 167 -7.39 4.36 19.97
C GLU A 167 -6.07 4.88 20.55
N ILE A 168 -4.97 4.13 20.38
CA ILE A 168 -3.63 4.55 20.83
C ILE A 168 -3.18 5.80 20.06
N LEU A 169 -3.32 5.78 18.73
CA LEU A 169 -2.98 6.93 17.88
C LEU A 169 -3.86 8.15 18.19
N GLY A 170 -5.15 7.92 18.43
CA GLY A 170 -6.09 8.97 18.80
C GLY A 170 -5.62 9.72 20.05
N LYS A 171 -5.34 9.02 21.14
CA LYS A 171 -4.79 9.61 22.37
C LYS A 171 -3.51 10.39 22.09
N LEU A 172 -2.62 9.84 21.28
CA LEU A 172 -1.36 10.49 20.93
C LEU A 172 -1.61 11.78 20.14
N THR A 173 -2.61 11.85 19.27
CA THR A 173 -2.96 13.10 18.56
C THR A 173 -3.36 14.21 19.52
N TYR A 174 -4.16 13.92 20.56
CA TYR A 174 -4.54 14.91 21.59
C TYR A 174 -3.37 15.34 22.49
N GLU A 175 -2.38 14.48 22.71
CA GLU A 175 -1.17 14.85 23.46
C GLU A 175 -0.25 15.79 22.67
N TRP A 176 -0.24 15.66 21.34
CA TRP A 176 0.68 16.39 20.45
C TRP A 176 0.10 17.66 19.86
N ILE A 177 -1.21 17.71 19.66
CA ILE A 177 -1.93 18.87 19.13
C ILE A 177 -2.50 19.65 20.33
N LYS A 178 -1.96 20.85 20.56
CA LYS A 178 -2.38 21.74 21.65
C LYS A 178 -3.30 22.83 21.13
#